data_8fa274d10507c61aad2c87861f760937
#
_entry.id   8fa274d10507c61aad2c87861f760937
#
_cell.length_a   1.000
_cell.length_b   1.000
_cell.length_c   1.000
_cell.angle_alpha   90.00
_cell.angle_beta   90.00
_cell.angle_gamma   90.00
#
_symmetry.space_group_name_H-M   'P 1'
#
loop_
_entity.id
_entity.type
_entity.pdbx_description
1 polymer ?
#
loop_
_entity_poly.entity_id
_entity_poly.type
_entity_poly.pdbx_seq_one_letter_code
_entity_poly.pdbx_strand_id
1 'polypeptide(L)'
;QRQMCIRDRMQSPLIVRRHDSVTNKDIYYTYADEGFSKALCENVEIFIQKMEIGVDTEGLSIEPVKARKVVVNCFGRKVDANLGIYKLSGNCELLNILYQAGLGARRSEGHGKFEILL
;
A
#
# COMPACT_ATOMS: atom_id res chain seq x y z
N GLN A 1 20.71 -0.11 -8.75
CA GLN A 1 19.48 0.64 -8.95
C GLN A 1 19.30 1.69 -7.87
N ARG A 2 18.66 2.75 -8.26
CA ARG A 2 18.58 3.95 -7.45
C ARG A 2 17.42 3.89 -6.48
N GLN A 3 17.70 4.11 -5.20
CA GLN A 3 16.69 4.30 -4.18
C GLN A 3 16.24 5.76 -4.16
N MET A 4 14.96 5.98 -3.96
CA MET A 4 14.45 7.33 -3.77
C MET A 4 13.33 7.35 -2.73
N CYS A 5 13.12 8.52 -2.18
CA CYS A 5 12.07 8.81 -1.23
C CYS A 5 11.11 9.83 -1.83
N ILE A 6 9.84 9.55 -1.74
CA ILE A 6 8.82 10.50 -2.16
C ILE A 6 7.82 10.71 -1.03
N ARG A 7 7.16 11.86 -1.06
CA ARG A 7 5.96 12.07 -0.24
C ARG A 7 4.77 11.85 -1.13
N ASP A 8 3.85 11.04 -0.67
CA ASP A 8 2.65 10.71 -1.41
C ASP A 8 1.41 11.08 -0.59
N ARG A 9 0.43 11.64 -1.27
CA ARG A 9 -0.88 11.91 -0.68
C ARG A 9 -1.87 10.94 -1.29
N MET A 10 -2.58 10.22 -0.44
CA MET A 10 -3.57 9.27 -0.94
C MET A 10 -4.77 10.01 -1.53
N GLN A 11 -5.06 9.74 -2.79
CA GLN A 11 -6.23 10.26 -3.50
C GLN A 11 -7.44 9.37 -3.29
N SER A 12 -7.21 8.09 -3.04
CA SER A 12 -8.24 7.14 -2.65
C SER A 12 -7.73 6.34 -1.46
N PRO A 13 -8.62 5.78 -0.64
CA PRO A 13 -8.20 5.08 0.57
C PRO A 13 -7.21 3.95 0.28
N LEU A 14 -6.17 3.87 1.09
CA LEU A 14 -5.16 2.81 1.03
C LEU A 14 -5.60 1.66 1.91
N ILE A 15 -5.79 0.50 1.31
CA ILE A 15 -6.14 -0.72 2.03
C ILE A 15 -4.90 -1.62 2.10
N VAL A 16 -4.49 -1.94 3.32
CA VAL A 16 -3.37 -2.86 3.56
C VAL A 16 -3.93 -4.10 4.22
N ARG A 17 -3.83 -5.23 3.53
CA ARG A 17 -4.47 -6.47 3.92
C ARG A 17 -3.48 -7.61 4.00
N ARG A 18 -3.67 -8.45 5.01
CA ARG A 18 -2.93 -9.69 5.14
C ARG A 18 -3.92 -10.83 5.39
N HIS A 19 -3.79 -11.91 4.61
CA HIS A 19 -4.64 -13.08 4.81
C HIS A 19 -3.99 -14.03 5.81
N ASP A 20 -4.75 -14.38 6.85
CA ASP A 20 -4.32 -15.36 7.84
C ASP A 20 -4.84 -16.73 7.42
N SER A 21 -3.94 -17.61 6.98
CA SER A 21 -4.28 -18.95 6.51
C SER A 21 -4.74 -19.90 7.63
N VAL A 22 -4.38 -19.61 8.88
CA VAL A 22 -4.77 -20.43 10.01
C VAL A 22 -6.25 -20.21 10.36
N THR A 23 -6.66 -18.96 10.45
CA THR A 23 -8.06 -18.61 10.77
C THR A 23 -8.91 -18.40 9.54
N ASN A 24 -8.31 -18.38 8.36
CA ASN A 24 -8.95 -18.07 7.08
C ASN A 24 -9.69 -16.73 7.09
N LYS A 25 -9.08 -15.74 7.76
CA LYS A 25 -9.62 -14.39 7.85
C LYS A 25 -8.61 -13.38 7.32
N ASP A 26 -9.13 -12.27 6.80
CA ASP A 26 -8.31 -11.15 6.37
C ASP A 26 -8.14 -10.16 7.54
N ILE A 27 -6.91 -9.67 7.69
CA ILE A 27 -6.58 -8.64 8.67
C ILE A 27 -6.30 -7.36 7.91
N TYR A 28 -6.95 -6.28 8.30
CA TYR A 28 -6.78 -4.97 7.69
C TYR A 28 -6.00 -4.08 8.65
N TYR A 29 -4.92 -3.51 8.13
CA TYR A 29 -3.97 -2.73 8.93
C TYR A 29 -4.26 -1.25 8.79
N THR A 30 -4.08 -0.51 9.88
CA THR A 30 -4.08 0.94 9.86
C THR A 30 -2.66 1.45 10.03
N TYR A 31 -2.45 2.73 9.72
CA TYR A 31 -1.13 3.35 9.83
C TYR A 31 -0.54 3.29 11.23
N ALA A 32 -1.39 3.11 12.25
CA ALA A 32 -0.96 3.02 13.65
C ALA A 32 -0.47 1.63 14.04
N ASP A 33 -0.74 0.62 13.23
CA ASP A 33 -0.33 -0.75 13.52
C ASP A 33 1.16 -0.95 13.24
N GLU A 34 1.86 -1.66 14.12
CA GLU A 34 3.29 -1.92 13.95
C GLU A 34 3.59 -2.69 12.66
N GLY A 35 2.69 -3.58 12.26
CA GLY A 35 2.86 -4.38 11.06
C GLY A 35 2.45 -3.71 9.76
N PHE A 36 2.08 -2.44 9.78
CA PHE A 36 1.54 -1.75 8.62
C PHE A 36 2.52 -1.74 7.43
N SER A 37 3.74 -1.29 7.65
CA SER A 37 4.74 -1.20 6.59
C SER A 37 5.07 -2.58 6.02
N LYS A 38 5.25 -3.57 6.89
CA LYS A 38 5.55 -4.93 6.48
C LYS A 38 4.42 -5.54 5.67
N ALA A 39 3.17 -5.34 6.12
CA ALA A 39 2.01 -5.86 5.41
C ALA A 39 1.85 -5.20 4.05
N LEU A 40 2.11 -3.89 3.96
CA LEU A 40 2.10 -3.19 2.67
C LEU A 40 3.16 -3.76 1.72
N CYS A 41 4.37 -3.99 2.22
CA CYS A 41 5.43 -4.57 1.39
C CYS A 41 5.05 -5.96 0.89
N GLU A 42 4.39 -6.76 1.71
CA GLU A 42 3.89 -8.07 1.29
C GLU A 42 2.85 -7.95 0.18
N ASN A 43 1.94 -6.98 0.29
CA ASN A 43 0.93 -6.73 -0.75
C ASN A 43 1.61 -6.34 -2.08
N VAL A 44 2.63 -5.51 -2.02
CA VAL A 44 3.39 -5.09 -3.21
C VAL A 44 4.14 -6.27 -3.83
N GLU A 45 4.79 -7.09 -3.01
CA GLU A 45 5.51 -8.27 -3.49
C GLU A 45 4.58 -9.23 -4.23
N ILE A 46 3.40 -9.48 -3.67
CA ILE A 46 2.41 -10.36 -4.29
C ILE A 46 1.98 -9.79 -5.65
N PHE A 47 1.74 -8.49 -5.71
CA PHE A 47 1.38 -7.82 -6.95
C PHE A 47 2.47 -7.97 -8.01
N ILE A 48 3.72 -7.69 -7.65
CA ILE A 48 4.85 -7.77 -8.56
C ILE A 48 5.04 -9.21 -9.08
N GLN A 49 4.88 -10.19 -8.21
CA GLN A 49 4.97 -11.60 -8.61
C GLN A 49 3.85 -12.02 -9.54
N LYS A 50 2.62 -11.62 -9.24
CA LYS A 50 1.46 -11.97 -10.07
C LYS A 50 1.53 -11.36 -11.46
N MET A 51 2.07 -10.16 -11.56
CA MET A 51 2.20 -9.47 -12.84
C MET A 51 3.47 -9.87 -13.58
N GLU A 52 4.30 -10.72 -12.99
CA GLU A 52 5.57 -11.17 -13.57
C GLU A 52 6.49 -10.01 -13.95
N ILE A 53 6.49 -8.97 -13.12
CA ILE A 53 7.34 -7.79 -13.31
C ILE A 53 8.69 -8.05 -12.66
N GLY A 54 9.75 -7.91 -13.44
CA GLY A 54 11.11 -8.18 -12.97
C GLY A 54 11.74 -6.99 -12.26
N VAL A 55 11.07 -6.46 -11.22
CA VAL A 55 11.54 -5.31 -10.45
C VAL A 55 11.82 -5.74 -9.02
N ASP A 56 12.92 -5.22 -8.48
CA ASP A 56 13.32 -5.51 -7.11
C ASP A 56 12.43 -4.73 -6.13
N THR A 57 11.84 -5.46 -5.16
CA THR A 57 11.02 -4.88 -4.11
C THR A 57 11.79 -4.63 -2.82
N GLU A 58 13.05 -5.01 -2.77
CA GLU A 58 13.89 -4.82 -1.59
C GLU A 58 14.07 -3.33 -1.31
N GLY A 59 14.04 -2.97 -0.03
CA GLY A 59 14.19 -1.59 0.39
C GLY A 59 12.91 -0.77 0.38
N LEU A 60 11.79 -1.36 -0.03
CA LEU A 60 10.51 -0.67 0.03
C LEU A 60 10.08 -0.45 1.47
N SER A 61 9.71 0.78 1.79
CA SER A 61 9.17 1.11 3.11
C SER A 61 8.18 2.25 3.00
N ILE A 62 7.28 2.32 3.97
CA ILE A 62 6.30 3.40 4.07
C ILE A 62 6.25 3.89 5.50
N GLU A 63 6.23 5.21 5.68
CA GLU A 63 6.10 5.84 6.98
C GLU A 63 4.98 6.87 6.95
N PRO A 64 4.08 6.87 7.93
CA PRO A 64 3.05 7.90 8.00
C PRO A 64 3.67 9.25 8.36
N VAL A 65 3.28 10.29 7.63
CA VAL A 65 3.68 11.68 7.94
C VAL A 65 2.50 12.41 8.56
N LYS A 66 1.35 12.35 7.89
CA LYS A 66 0.12 12.95 8.37
C LYS A 66 -1.03 12.05 7.92
N ALA A 67 -1.23 10.97 8.66
CA ALA A 67 -2.13 9.90 8.27
C ALA A 67 -3.40 9.90 9.10
N ARG A 68 -4.46 9.34 8.55
CA ARG A 68 -5.71 9.14 9.28
C ARG A 68 -6.38 7.85 8.81
N LYS A 69 -7.15 7.26 9.71
CA LYS A 69 -7.95 6.06 9.42
C LYS A 69 -9.32 6.47 8.90
N VAL A 70 -9.79 5.72 7.91
CA VAL A 70 -11.18 5.84 7.43
C VAL A 70 -11.75 4.43 7.32
N VAL A 71 -13.08 4.35 7.23
CA VAL A 71 -13.76 3.07 7.04
C VAL A 71 -14.39 3.11 5.66
N VAL A 72 -14.11 2.08 4.86
CA VAL A 72 -14.68 1.97 3.52
C VAL A 72 -15.53 0.71 3.43
N ASN A 73 -16.48 0.73 2.53
CA ASN A 73 -17.39 -0.40 2.32
C ASN A 73 -16.91 -1.19 1.10
N CYS A 74 -16.53 -2.44 1.32
CA CYS A 74 -16.07 -3.35 0.27
C CYS A 74 -17.00 -4.57 0.26
N PHE A 75 -17.76 -4.74 -0.81
CA PHE A 75 -18.69 -5.88 -0.97
C PHE A 75 -19.59 -6.08 0.26
N GLY A 76 -20.15 -5.00 0.78
CA GLY A 76 -21.06 -5.06 1.93
C GLY A 76 -20.35 -5.20 3.29
N ARG A 77 -19.03 -5.23 3.31
CA ARG A 77 -18.24 -5.30 4.55
C ARG A 77 -17.51 -3.99 4.77
N LYS A 78 -17.50 -3.54 6.01
CA LYS A 78 -16.74 -2.35 6.39
C LYS A 78 -15.31 -2.75 6.73
N VAL A 79 -14.34 -2.13 6.08
CA VAL A 79 -12.93 -2.40 6.35
C VAL A 79 -12.20 -1.11 6.66
N ASP A 80 -11.17 -1.22 7.48
CA ASP A 80 -10.32 -0.09 7.82
C ASP A 80 -9.40 0.23 6.63
N ALA A 81 -9.26 1.51 6.35
CA ALA A 81 -8.41 2.00 5.30
C ALA A 81 -7.68 3.25 5.77
N ASN A 82 -6.79 3.77 4.96
CA ASN A 82 -5.89 4.84 5.35
C ASN A 82 -5.90 5.96 4.32
N LEU A 83 -5.95 7.18 4.81
CA LEU A 83 -5.78 8.38 3.99
C LEU A 83 -4.64 9.21 4.57
N GLY A 84 -4.29 10.29 3.87
CA GLY A 84 -3.29 11.23 4.34
C GLY A 84 -2.01 11.20 3.54
N ILE A 85 -0.94 11.65 4.17
CA ILE A 85 0.38 11.81 3.56
C ILE A 85 1.34 10.81 4.18
N TYR A 86 2.10 10.15 3.33
CA TYR A 86 3.09 9.14 3.72
C TYR A 86 4.41 9.43 3.05
N LYS A 87 5.48 8.93 3.63
CA LYS A 87 6.80 8.91 3.01
C LYS A 87 7.03 7.50 2.48
N LEU A 88 7.17 7.39 1.18
CA LEU A 88 7.35 6.12 0.49
C LEU A 88 8.78 6.07 -0.04
N SER A 89 9.50 5.02 0.30
CA SER A 89 10.89 4.84 -0.09
C SER A 89 11.05 3.51 -0.80
N GLY A 90 11.86 3.49 -1.84
CA GLY A 90 12.14 2.27 -2.57
C GLY A 90 12.86 2.53 -3.87
N ASN A 91 12.96 1.50 -4.67
CA ASN A 91 13.54 1.55 -6.00
C ASN A 91 12.71 2.49 -6.88
N CYS A 92 13.39 3.37 -7.62
CA CYS A 92 12.75 4.36 -8.49
C CYS A 92 11.78 3.72 -9.49
N GLU A 93 12.18 2.62 -10.10
CA GLU A 93 11.36 1.90 -11.06
C GLU A 93 10.11 1.29 -10.40
N LEU A 94 10.29 0.73 -9.20
CA LEU A 94 9.17 0.19 -8.42
C LEU A 94 8.18 1.28 -8.04
N LEU A 95 8.66 2.43 -7.56
CA LEU A 95 7.79 3.54 -7.17
C LEU A 95 6.98 4.06 -8.35
N ASN A 96 7.58 4.10 -9.54
CA ASN A 96 6.88 4.50 -10.75
C ASN A 96 5.74 3.51 -11.10
N ILE A 97 6.00 2.23 -10.97
CA ILE A 97 4.99 1.19 -11.20
C ILE A 97 3.83 1.35 -10.21
N LEU A 98 4.14 1.58 -8.94
CA LEU A 98 3.12 1.76 -7.90
C LEU A 98 2.31 3.05 -8.12
N TYR A 99 2.95 4.09 -8.62
CA TYR A 99 2.25 5.33 -8.94
C TYR A 99 1.17 5.09 -10.02
N GLN A 100 1.48 4.26 -11.00
CA GLN A 100 0.55 3.95 -12.08
C GLN A 100 -0.51 2.93 -11.69
N ALA A 101 -0.13 1.91 -10.92
CA ALA A 101 -1.00 0.78 -10.60
C ALA A 101 -1.82 0.97 -9.32
N GLY A 102 -1.38 1.86 -8.43
CA GLY A 102 -1.96 1.99 -7.10
C GLY A 102 -1.20 1.17 -6.06
N LEU A 103 -1.49 1.43 -4.81
CA LEU A 103 -0.77 0.88 -3.67
C LEU A 103 -1.70 0.03 -2.81
N GLY A 104 -1.18 -1.04 -2.24
CA GLY A 104 -1.93 -1.89 -1.32
C GLY A 104 -2.85 -2.88 -2.01
N ALA A 105 -3.94 -3.24 -1.33
CA ALA A 105 -4.91 -4.22 -1.80
C ALA A 105 -6.09 -3.53 -2.48
N ARG A 106 -6.91 -4.31 -3.18
CA ARG A 106 -8.15 -3.88 -3.83
C ARG A 106 -8.00 -2.70 -4.80
N ARG A 107 -6.88 -2.67 -5.52
CA ARG A 107 -6.57 -1.62 -6.48
C ARG A 107 -7.54 -1.59 -7.66
N SER A 108 -8.04 -2.75 -8.07
CA SER A 108 -9.01 -2.86 -9.16
C SER A 108 -10.33 -2.17 -8.84
N GLU A 109 -10.61 -1.92 -7.56
CA GLU A 109 -11.79 -1.20 -7.11
C GLU A 109 -11.54 0.30 -6.93
N GLY A 110 -10.37 0.78 -7.35
CA GLY A 110 -10.01 2.18 -7.28
C GLY A 110 -9.30 2.61 -6.01
N HIS A 111 -8.96 1.67 -5.13
CA HIS A 111 -8.26 1.99 -3.88
C HIS A 111 -6.75 2.10 -4.09
N GLY A 112 -6.11 2.89 -3.25
CA GLY A 112 -4.65 2.99 -3.19
C GLY A 112 -4.01 3.94 -4.19
N LYS A 113 -4.78 4.76 -4.86
CA LYS A 113 -4.21 5.77 -5.76
C LYS A 113 -3.65 6.95 -4.97
N PHE A 114 -2.52 7.46 -5.42
CA PHE A 114 -1.85 8.57 -4.73
C PHE A 114 -1.25 9.55 -5.73
N GLU A 115 -0.99 10.76 -5.24
CA GLU A 115 -0.25 11.77 -5.97
C GLU A 115 1.09 12.00 -5.29
N ILE A 116 2.08 12.40 -6.06
CA ILE A 116 3.41 12.69 -5.53
C ILE A 116 3.47 14.18 -5.20
N LEU A 117 3.86 14.47 -3.96
CA LEU A 117 4.04 15.85 -3.50
C LEU A 117 5.47 16.29 -3.77
N LEU A 118 5.62 17.41 -4.42
CA LEU A 118 6.92 17.99 -4.74
C LEU A 118 7.36 19.02 -3.70
#